data_a513282e0d2ccfdd772031c78c1abf1e
#
_entry.id   a513282e0d2ccfdd772031c78c1abf1e
#
_cell.length_a   1.000
_cell.length_b   1.000
_cell.length_c   1.000
_cell.angle_alpha   90.00
_cell.angle_beta   90.00
_cell.angle_gamma   90.00
#
_symmetry.space_group_name_H-M   'P 1'
#
loop_
_entity.id
_entity.type
_entity.pdbx_description
1 polymer ?
#
loop_
_entity_poly.entity_id
_entity_poly.type
_entity_poly.pdbx_seq_one_letter_code
_entity_poly.pdbx_strand_id
1 'polypeptide(L)'
;LEKFCKDKKLEFRIPIAEVLDYCVLEYPFALWQWGTPTSVIPPLTSDAKTLFYHLVDISGPDYFAENQPNISFFVQAARELGYYGYDTKPFRKYLTIDSSWGYLNRIMLPKELVDKVEYRPELYHKVYDFLRDNDPKMIFIYGEVDPWSATRVPIFKGKVNEQVYIQPGGSHRARIG
;
A
#
# COMPACT_ATOMS: atom_id res chain seq x y z
N LEU A 1 20.00 -7.66 4.81
CA LEU A 1 19.32 -6.63 4.03
C LEU A 1 20.31 -5.72 3.29
N GLU A 2 21.34 -5.14 3.96
CA GLU A 2 22.32 -4.23 3.36
C GLU A 2 22.95 -4.80 2.07
N LYS A 3 23.46 -6.04 2.13
CA LYS A 3 24.01 -6.71 0.94
C LYS A 3 22.99 -6.86 -0.17
N PHE A 4 21.76 -7.28 0.16
CA PHE A 4 20.66 -7.44 -0.81
C PHE A 4 20.34 -6.11 -1.52
N CYS A 5 20.21 -5.02 -0.77
CA CYS A 5 19.93 -3.69 -1.32
C CYS A 5 21.09 -3.17 -2.18
N LYS A 6 22.35 -3.39 -1.76
CA LYS A 6 23.54 -3.02 -2.51
C LYS A 6 23.63 -3.77 -3.84
N ASP A 7 23.38 -5.07 -3.83
CA ASP A 7 23.41 -5.91 -5.04
C ASP A 7 22.34 -5.46 -6.06
N LYS A 8 21.19 -4.97 -5.56
CA LYS A 8 20.09 -4.41 -6.38
C LYS A 8 20.22 -2.90 -6.67
N LYS A 9 21.26 -2.24 -6.18
CA LYS A 9 21.48 -0.78 -6.35
C LYS A 9 20.29 0.06 -5.86
N LEU A 10 19.69 -0.34 -4.74
CA LEU A 10 18.60 0.41 -4.11
C LEU A 10 19.19 1.51 -3.22
N GLU A 11 18.63 2.71 -3.34
CA GLU A 11 19.02 3.88 -2.56
C GLU A 11 17.85 4.33 -1.67
N PHE A 12 18.14 4.71 -0.43
CA PHE A 12 17.12 5.07 0.55
C PHE A 12 17.50 6.37 1.27
N ARG A 13 16.49 7.15 1.63
CA ARG A 13 16.63 8.36 2.46
C ARG A 13 16.63 8.08 3.95
N ILE A 14 16.30 6.86 4.33
CA ILE A 14 16.17 6.43 5.72
C ILE A 14 17.21 5.35 6.02
N PRO A 15 17.56 5.15 7.30
CA PRO A 15 18.45 4.06 7.71
C PRO A 15 17.93 2.69 7.26
N ILE A 16 18.83 1.79 6.91
CA ILE A 16 18.48 0.45 6.43
C ILE A 16 17.68 -0.38 7.45
N ALA A 17 17.84 -0.11 8.74
CA ALA A 17 17.05 -0.74 9.79
C ALA A 17 15.57 -0.31 9.71
N GLU A 18 15.30 0.97 9.46
CA GLU A 18 13.94 1.46 9.25
C GLU A 18 13.32 0.89 7.94
N VAL A 19 14.12 0.68 6.89
CA VAL A 19 13.65 0.01 5.67
C VAL A 19 13.15 -1.40 6.00
N LEU A 20 13.86 -2.14 6.86
CA LEU A 20 13.41 -3.45 7.30
C LEU A 20 12.09 -3.37 8.07
N ASP A 21 11.97 -2.41 8.96
CA ASP A 21 10.73 -2.17 9.72
C ASP A 21 9.54 -1.94 8.77
N TYR A 22 9.72 -1.10 7.75
CA TYR A 22 8.69 -0.86 6.75
C TYR A 22 8.38 -2.10 5.90
N CYS A 23 9.36 -2.92 5.53
CA CYS A 23 9.10 -4.19 4.86
C CYS A 23 8.24 -5.12 5.73
N VAL A 24 8.52 -5.19 7.04
CA VAL A 24 7.72 -6.00 7.98
C VAL A 24 6.30 -5.47 8.12
N LEU A 25 6.14 -4.14 8.22
CA LEU A 25 4.83 -3.51 8.36
C LEU A 25 3.98 -3.61 7.08
N GLU A 26 4.61 -3.56 5.91
CA GLU A 26 3.94 -3.71 4.60
C GLU A 26 3.57 -5.16 4.30
N TYR A 27 4.26 -6.13 4.89
CA TYR A 27 4.11 -7.55 4.56
C TYR A 27 2.65 -8.05 4.53
N PRO A 28 1.79 -7.80 5.55
CA PRO A 28 0.40 -8.27 5.50
C PRO A 28 -0.41 -7.60 4.37
N PHE A 29 -0.13 -6.33 4.07
CA PHE A 29 -0.80 -5.61 2.99
C PHE A 29 -0.43 -6.21 1.63
N ALA A 30 0.86 -6.37 1.35
CA ALA A 30 1.35 -6.94 0.10
C ALA A 30 0.91 -8.40 -0.08
N LEU A 31 0.92 -9.21 0.99
CA LEU A 31 0.48 -10.61 0.95
C LEU A 31 -0.97 -10.72 0.41
N TRP A 32 -1.88 -9.97 1.04
CA TRP A 32 -3.30 -10.00 0.69
C TRP A 32 -3.58 -9.28 -0.63
N GLN A 33 -2.95 -8.13 -0.86
CA GLN A 33 -3.11 -7.36 -2.09
C GLN A 33 -2.82 -8.20 -3.33
N TRP A 34 -1.75 -8.97 -3.31
CA TRP A 34 -1.37 -9.78 -4.48
C TRP A 34 -1.98 -11.18 -4.50
N GLY A 35 -2.74 -11.55 -3.48
CA GLY A 35 -3.40 -12.85 -3.38
C GLY A 35 -2.40 -13.99 -3.18
N THR A 36 -1.33 -13.75 -2.45
CA THR A 36 -0.36 -14.78 -2.10
C THR A 36 -0.99 -15.75 -1.10
N PRO A 37 -1.00 -17.06 -1.38
CA PRO A 37 -1.60 -18.04 -0.46
C PRO A 37 -0.90 -18.07 0.89
N THR A 38 -1.64 -18.08 1.99
CA THR A 38 -1.06 -18.18 3.33
C THR A 38 -0.28 -19.48 3.58
N SER A 39 -0.53 -20.50 2.78
CA SER A 39 0.19 -21.79 2.83
C SER A 39 1.67 -21.69 2.46
N VAL A 40 2.10 -20.61 1.78
CA VAL A 40 3.51 -20.41 1.43
C VAL A 40 4.29 -19.66 2.52
N ILE A 41 3.62 -19.21 3.59
CA ILE A 41 4.28 -18.54 4.72
C ILE A 41 5.15 -19.56 5.45
N PRO A 42 6.48 -19.35 5.56
CA PRO A 42 7.34 -20.30 6.24
C PRO A 42 6.98 -20.38 7.73
N PRO A 43 7.11 -21.57 8.34
CA PRO A 43 6.89 -21.71 9.78
C PRO A 43 7.93 -20.88 10.57
N LEU A 44 7.55 -20.44 11.77
CA LEU A 44 8.43 -19.65 12.67
C LEU A 44 9.72 -20.38 13.07
N THR A 45 9.77 -21.70 12.89
CA THR A 45 10.96 -22.53 13.12
C THR A 45 11.95 -22.51 11.96
N SER A 46 11.61 -21.87 10.86
CA SER A 46 12.51 -21.74 9.70
C SER A 46 13.74 -20.92 10.05
N ASP A 47 14.86 -21.18 9.36
CA ASP A 47 16.07 -20.39 9.53
C ASP A 47 15.87 -18.93 9.07
N ALA A 48 16.70 -18.04 9.62
CA ALA A 48 16.62 -16.60 9.36
C ALA A 48 16.74 -16.23 7.87
N LYS A 49 17.50 -17.02 7.10
CA LYS A 49 17.68 -16.80 5.66
C LYS A 49 16.38 -17.06 4.91
N THR A 50 15.71 -18.17 5.22
CA THR A 50 14.41 -18.53 4.63
C THR A 50 13.35 -17.47 4.95
N LEU A 51 13.25 -17.02 6.22
CA LEU A 51 12.33 -15.98 6.63
C LEU A 51 12.62 -14.65 5.92
N PHE A 52 13.91 -14.27 5.84
CA PHE A 52 14.33 -13.04 5.16
C PHE A 52 13.96 -13.04 3.67
N TYR A 53 14.29 -14.10 2.93
CA TYR A 53 13.97 -14.13 1.51
C TYR A 53 12.47 -14.15 1.26
N HIS A 54 11.70 -14.88 2.09
CA HIS A 54 10.25 -14.82 2.00
C HIS A 54 9.70 -13.40 2.25
N LEU A 55 10.21 -12.69 3.26
CA LEU A 55 9.82 -11.31 3.53
C LEU A 55 10.07 -10.41 2.32
N VAL A 56 11.28 -10.42 1.76
CA VAL A 56 11.65 -9.52 0.65
C VAL A 56 11.03 -9.92 -0.69
N ASP A 57 10.57 -11.16 -0.85
CA ASP A 57 9.81 -11.59 -2.01
C ASP A 57 8.36 -11.09 -1.97
N ILE A 58 7.78 -10.93 -0.79
CA ILE A 58 6.41 -10.45 -0.62
C ILE A 58 6.38 -8.92 -0.49
N SER A 59 7.24 -8.36 0.34
CA SER A 59 7.29 -6.95 0.71
C SER A 59 8.73 -6.44 0.57
N GLY A 60 9.18 -6.29 -0.67
CA GLY A 60 10.55 -5.95 -0.99
C GLY A 60 10.92 -4.50 -0.64
N PRO A 61 12.19 -4.26 -0.29
CA PRO A 61 12.69 -2.93 0.04
C PRO A 61 12.65 -1.95 -1.15
N ASP A 62 12.59 -2.43 -2.39
CA ASP A 62 12.48 -1.63 -3.60
C ASP A 62 11.27 -0.72 -3.61
N TYR A 63 10.18 -1.11 -2.94
CA TYR A 63 8.99 -0.27 -2.75
C TYR A 63 9.30 1.03 -2.00
N PHE A 64 10.27 1.03 -1.10
CA PHE A 64 10.68 2.19 -0.29
C PHE A 64 11.93 2.91 -0.82
N ALA A 65 12.44 2.50 -1.99
CA ALA A 65 13.62 3.10 -2.59
C ALA A 65 13.33 4.46 -3.23
N GLU A 66 14.31 5.37 -3.25
CA GLU A 66 14.19 6.68 -3.89
C GLU A 66 13.93 6.58 -5.41
N ASN A 67 14.43 5.56 -6.05
CA ASN A 67 14.32 5.32 -7.50
C ASN A 67 13.16 4.40 -7.90
N GLN A 68 12.18 4.18 -7.02
CA GLN A 68 11.01 3.36 -7.33
C GLN A 68 10.13 4.03 -8.42
N PRO A 69 9.44 3.24 -9.27
CA PRO A 69 8.78 3.76 -10.48
C PRO A 69 7.46 4.51 -10.24
N ASN A 70 6.87 4.43 -9.03
CA ASN A 70 5.51 4.91 -8.76
C ASN A 70 5.46 6.31 -8.14
N ILE A 71 6.49 7.14 -8.32
CA ILE A 71 6.61 8.47 -7.72
C ILE A 71 5.38 9.35 -8.00
N SER A 72 4.88 9.37 -9.24
CA SER A 72 3.72 10.18 -9.62
C SER A 72 2.45 9.81 -8.84
N PHE A 73 2.25 8.51 -8.60
CA PHE A 73 1.16 8.03 -7.75
C PHE A 73 1.29 8.52 -6.31
N PHE A 74 2.50 8.47 -5.73
CA PHE A 74 2.70 8.94 -4.35
C PHE A 74 2.53 10.44 -4.21
N VAL A 75 2.92 11.23 -5.23
CA VAL A 75 2.64 12.66 -5.25
C VAL A 75 1.14 12.93 -5.30
N GLN A 76 0.38 12.19 -6.11
CA GLN A 76 -1.08 12.30 -6.15
C GLN A 76 -1.70 11.86 -4.81
N ALA A 77 -1.25 10.77 -4.23
CA ALA A 77 -1.73 10.30 -2.93
C ALA A 77 -1.50 11.34 -1.84
N ALA A 78 -0.29 11.92 -1.76
CA ALA A 78 0.04 12.96 -0.79
C ALA A 78 -0.79 14.23 -0.98
N ARG A 79 -1.13 14.58 -2.23
CA ARG A 79 -1.85 15.80 -2.56
C ARG A 79 -3.37 15.67 -2.46
N GLU A 80 -3.94 14.56 -2.91
CA GLU A 80 -5.38 14.48 -3.19
C GLU A 80 -6.09 13.31 -2.52
N LEU A 81 -5.48 12.12 -2.48
CA LEU A 81 -6.17 10.91 -2.09
C LEU A 81 -6.00 10.56 -0.61
N GLY A 82 -4.90 11.00 0.00
CA GLY A 82 -4.42 10.42 1.25
C GLY A 82 -3.70 9.08 1.01
N TYR A 83 -3.16 8.53 2.07
CA TYR A 83 -2.48 7.24 2.03
C TYR A 83 -2.58 6.54 3.38
N TYR A 84 -2.52 5.22 3.39
CA TYR A 84 -2.61 4.45 4.63
C TYR A 84 -1.35 4.61 5.49
N GLY A 85 -1.50 4.38 6.79
CA GLY A 85 -0.40 4.24 7.72
C GLY A 85 -0.38 2.85 8.32
N TYR A 86 0.72 2.49 8.97
CA TYR A 86 0.86 1.20 9.64
C TYR A 86 0.60 1.34 11.14
N ASP A 87 -0.13 0.39 11.73
CA ASP A 87 -0.20 0.28 13.19
C ASP A 87 1.10 -0.36 13.71
N THR A 88 1.95 0.45 14.32
CA THR A 88 3.23 0.01 14.89
C THR A 88 3.08 -0.65 16.26
N LYS A 89 1.94 -0.48 16.95
CA LYS A 89 1.75 -0.93 18.34
C LYS A 89 1.99 -2.43 18.55
N PRO A 90 1.48 -3.35 17.70
CA PRO A 90 1.70 -4.77 17.88
C PRO A 90 3.17 -5.20 17.80
N PHE A 91 3.98 -4.43 17.09
CA PHE A 91 5.38 -4.73 16.76
C PHE A 91 6.37 -3.84 17.50
N ARG A 92 5.91 -2.90 18.33
CA ARG A 92 6.72 -1.82 18.93
C ARG A 92 8.04 -2.29 19.56
N LYS A 93 8.07 -3.45 20.20
CA LYS A 93 9.28 -3.99 20.85
C LYS A 93 10.32 -4.55 19.86
N TYR A 94 9.97 -4.67 18.59
CA TYR A 94 10.83 -5.21 17.55
C TYR A 94 11.24 -4.18 16.50
N LEU A 95 10.52 -3.07 16.45
CA LEU A 95 10.76 -2.00 15.47
C LEU A 95 11.80 -1.00 16.00
N THR A 96 12.54 -0.40 15.10
CA THR A 96 13.42 0.74 15.39
C THR A 96 12.67 2.07 15.30
N ILE A 97 11.53 2.10 14.60
CA ILE A 97 10.66 3.26 14.50
C ILE A 97 9.55 3.23 15.56
N ASP A 98 9.20 4.38 16.10
CA ASP A 98 8.08 4.53 17.04
C ASP A 98 6.73 4.69 16.33
N SER A 99 6.72 5.29 15.15
CA SER A 99 5.51 5.62 14.38
C SER A 99 5.79 5.62 12.89
N SER A 100 4.78 5.22 12.11
CA SER A 100 4.77 5.35 10.66
C SER A 100 4.13 6.64 10.17
N TRP A 101 3.74 7.55 11.08
CA TRP A 101 3.10 8.81 10.70
C TRP A 101 3.99 9.64 9.76
N GLY A 102 3.38 10.12 8.66
CA GLY A 102 4.08 10.97 7.69
C GLY A 102 5.11 10.24 6.81
N TYR A 103 5.16 8.89 6.84
CA TYR A 103 6.14 8.13 6.06
C TYR A 103 5.99 8.37 4.55
N LEU A 104 4.76 8.59 4.05
CA LEU A 104 4.51 8.91 2.66
C LEU A 104 5.37 10.11 2.21
N ASN A 105 5.28 11.23 2.92
CA ASN A 105 6.06 12.43 2.59
C ASN A 105 7.55 12.21 2.80
N ARG A 106 7.92 11.56 3.90
CA ARG A 106 9.33 11.38 4.29
C ARG A 106 10.09 10.43 3.36
N ILE A 107 9.44 9.38 2.86
CA ILE A 107 10.10 8.29 2.14
C ILE A 107 9.74 8.26 0.66
N MET A 108 8.45 8.41 0.33
CA MET A 108 7.94 8.10 -0.99
C MET A 108 7.93 9.31 -1.96
N LEU A 109 7.97 10.54 -1.44
CA LEU A 109 8.01 11.73 -2.29
C LEU A 109 9.43 12.05 -2.75
N PRO A 110 9.60 12.69 -3.93
CA PRO A 110 10.87 13.31 -4.33
C PRO A 110 11.34 14.31 -3.26
N LYS A 111 12.65 14.41 -3.04
CA LYS A 111 13.25 15.33 -2.05
C LYS A 111 12.75 16.76 -2.18
N GLU A 112 12.60 17.20 -3.42
CA GLU A 112 12.17 18.55 -3.77
C GLU A 112 10.73 18.85 -3.37
N LEU A 113 9.93 17.83 -3.07
CA LEU A 113 8.51 17.92 -2.77
C LEU A 113 8.15 17.61 -1.32
N VAL A 114 9.07 17.06 -0.52
CA VAL A 114 8.81 16.55 0.84
C VAL A 114 8.02 17.53 1.70
N ASP A 115 8.41 18.81 1.73
CA ASP A 115 7.75 19.84 2.55
C ASP A 115 6.90 20.84 1.73
N LYS A 116 6.62 20.51 0.45
CA LYS A 116 5.94 21.42 -0.47
C LYS A 116 4.57 20.90 -0.92
N VAL A 117 4.29 19.63 -0.70
CA VAL A 117 2.99 19.05 -1.07
C VAL A 117 1.99 19.36 0.02
N GLU A 118 1.00 20.17 -0.32
CA GLU A 118 -0.15 20.45 0.53
C GLU A 118 -1.28 19.48 0.17
N TYR A 119 -1.88 18.86 1.18
CA TYR A 119 -3.04 17.97 0.99
C TYR A 119 -4.27 18.78 0.62
N ARG A 120 -4.83 18.51 -0.55
CA ARG A 120 -6.00 19.18 -1.14
C ARG A 120 -6.97 18.16 -1.72
N PRO A 121 -7.87 17.60 -0.93
CA PRO A 121 -8.76 16.52 -1.33
C PRO A 121 -9.99 16.98 -2.13
N GLU A 122 -10.04 18.20 -2.63
CA GLU A 122 -11.23 18.75 -3.28
C GLU A 122 -11.67 17.93 -4.50
N LEU A 123 -10.71 17.38 -5.26
CA LEU A 123 -11.04 16.52 -6.40
C LEU A 123 -11.66 15.21 -5.93
N TYR A 124 -11.09 14.60 -4.90
CA TYR A 124 -11.65 13.39 -4.29
C TYR A 124 -13.10 13.62 -3.81
N HIS A 125 -13.35 14.72 -3.09
CA HIS A 125 -14.69 15.07 -2.62
C HIS A 125 -15.66 15.30 -3.78
N LYS A 126 -15.25 16.01 -4.84
CA LYS A 126 -16.08 16.21 -6.03
C LYS A 126 -16.46 14.91 -6.73
N VAL A 127 -15.52 13.96 -6.83
CA VAL A 127 -15.82 12.63 -7.40
C VAL A 127 -16.80 11.88 -6.51
N TYR A 128 -16.57 11.89 -5.20
CA TYR A 128 -17.48 11.25 -4.24
C TYR A 128 -18.90 11.83 -4.32
N ASP A 129 -19.04 13.16 -4.29
CA ASP A 129 -20.32 13.85 -4.39
C ASP A 129 -21.01 13.56 -5.73
N PHE A 130 -20.25 13.55 -6.85
CA PHE A 130 -20.79 13.18 -8.15
C PHE A 130 -21.37 11.76 -8.15
N LEU A 131 -20.66 10.78 -7.60
CA LEU A 131 -21.14 9.40 -7.52
C LEU A 131 -22.34 9.27 -6.56
N ARG A 132 -22.35 10.02 -5.47
CA ARG A 132 -23.49 10.03 -4.53
C ARG A 132 -24.75 10.60 -5.18
N ASP A 133 -24.64 11.73 -5.89
CA ASP A 133 -25.78 12.53 -6.35
C ASP A 133 -26.27 12.14 -7.75
N ASN A 134 -25.48 11.40 -8.53
CA ASN A 134 -25.82 10.94 -9.89
C ASN A 134 -25.83 9.41 -9.95
N ASP A 135 -26.35 8.87 -11.06
CA ASP A 135 -26.37 7.43 -11.35
C ASP A 135 -25.66 7.14 -12.71
N PRO A 136 -24.33 7.33 -12.77
CA PRO A 136 -23.59 7.14 -14.01
C PRO A 136 -23.54 5.66 -14.39
N LYS A 137 -23.43 5.38 -15.71
CA LYS A 137 -23.20 4.01 -16.19
C LYS A 137 -21.74 3.59 -15.91
N MET A 138 -21.49 3.13 -14.70
CA MET A 138 -20.17 2.75 -14.23
C MET A 138 -20.21 1.38 -13.53
N ILE A 139 -19.14 0.60 -13.69
CA ILE A 139 -18.92 -0.67 -12.99
C ILE A 139 -17.64 -0.56 -12.21
N PHE A 140 -17.72 -0.82 -10.92
CA PHE A 140 -16.60 -0.87 -9.99
C PHE A 140 -16.37 -2.34 -9.57
N ILE A 141 -15.13 -2.81 -9.69
CA ILE A 141 -14.77 -4.19 -9.38
C ILE A 141 -13.66 -4.19 -8.33
N TYR A 142 -13.90 -4.92 -7.27
CA TYR A 142 -12.99 -5.00 -6.12
C TYR A 142 -12.71 -6.46 -5.74
N GLY A 143 -11.55 -6.71 -5.15
CA GLY A 143 -11.24 -7.97 -4.51
C GLY A 143 -11.65 -7.95 -3.04
N GLU A 144 -12.26 -9.03 -2.55
CA GLU A 144 -12.71 -9.12 -1.15
C GLU A 144 -11.54 -9.04 -0.17
N VAL A 145 -10.39 -9.66 -0.51
CA VAL A 145 -9.21 -9.71 0.36
C VAL A 145 -8.17 -8.62 0.05
N ASP A 146 -8.43 -7.77 -0.94
CA ASP A 146 -7.55 -6.65 -1.28
C ASP A 146 -7.64 -5.56 -0.23
N PRO A 147 -6.54 -5.19 0.47
CA PRO A 147 -6.54 -4.10 1.44
C PRO A 147 -7.00 -2.75 0.85
N TRP A 148 -6.73 -2.50 -0.43
CA TRP A 148 -7.19 -1.31 -1.14
C TRP A 148 -8.71 -1.22 -1.27
N SER A 149 -9.42 -2.33 -1.20
CA SER A 149 -10.88 -2.37 -1.22
C SER A 149 -11.51 -1.72 0.03
N ALA A 150 -10.73 -1.40 1.06
CA ALA A 150 -11.19 -0.60 2.19
C ALA A 150 -11.62 0.82 1.78
N THR A 151 -11.07 1.34 0.67
CA THR A 151 -11.39 2.68 0.12
C THR A 151 -12.31 2.60 -1.10
N ARG A 152 -12.99 1.47 -1.31
CA ARG A 152 -13.91 1.29 -2.43
C ARG A 152 -15.06 2.31 -2.43
N VAL A 153 -15.63 2.53 -3.60
CA VAL A 153 -16.85 3.33 -3.75
C VAL A 153 -17.97 2.73 -2.88
N PRO A 154 -18.64 3.54 -2.06
CA PRO A 154 -19.80 3.08 -1.28
C PRO A 154 -20.93 2.60 -2.19
N ILE A 155 -21.69 1.62 -1.73
CA ILE A 155 -22.92 1.21 -2.41
C ILE A 155 -24.03 2.19 -2.03
N PHE A 156 -24.32 3.13 -2.91
CA PHE A 156 -25.37 4.11 -2.71
C PHE A 156 -26.76 3.53 -3.00
N LYS A 157 -27.76 3.84 -2.17
CA LYS A 157 -29.13 3.39 -2.37
C LYS A 157 -29.75 4.04 -3.61
N GLY A 158 -30.55 3.26 -4.36
CA GLY A 158 -31.33 3.76 -5.50
C GLY A 158 -30.55 3.87 -6.81
N LYS A 159 -29.28 3.46 -6.85
CA LYS A 159 -28.51 3.39 -8.08
C LYS A 159 -28.93 2.17 -8.91
N VAL A 160 -29.08 2.36 -10.20
CA VAL A 160 -29.44 1.32 -11.18
C VAL A 160 -28.30 1.11 -12.19
N ASN A 161 -27.65 2.19 -12.60
CA ASN A 161 -26.60 2.18 -13.62
C ASN A 161 -25.19 2.06 -12.99
N GLU A 162 -25.00 2.58 -11.78
CA GLU A 162 -23.77 2.41 -11.01
C GLU A 162 -23.79 1.06 -10.29
N GLN A 163 -22.85 0.19 -10.61
CA GLN A 163 -22.79 -1.16 -10.05
C GLN A 163 -21.44 -1.42 -9.41
N VAL A 164 -21.46 -2.00 -8.20
CA VAL A 164 -20.26 -2.35 -7.42
C VAL A 164 -20.23 -3.87 -7.24
N TYR A 165 -19.19 -4.51 -7.72
CA TYR A 165 -18.95 -5.94 -7.61
C TYR A 165 -17.73 -6.21 -6.73
N ILE A 166 -17.89 -7.12 -5.79
CA ILE A 166 -16.82 -7.61 -4.93
C ILE A 166 -16.61 -9.09 -5.27
N GLN A 167 -15.45 -9.43 -5.82
CA GLN A 167 -15.09 -10.79 -6.14
C GLN A 167 -14.76 -11.56 -4.84
N PRO A 168 -15.50 -12.61 -4.46
CA PRO A 168 -15.20 -13.41 -3.28
C PRO A 168 -13.79 -14.01 -3.36
N GLY A 169 -12.99 -13.87 -2.30
CA GLY A 169 -11.60 -14.31 -2.26
C GLY A 169 -10.66 -13.59 -3.25
N GLY A 170 -11.15 -12.59 -3.98
CA GLY A 170 -10.38 -11.86 -4.97
C GLY A 170 -9.37 -10.92 -4.31
N SER A 171 -8.19 -10.80 -4.92
CA SER A 171 -7.12 -9.85 -4.58
C SER A 171 -7.20 -8.61 -5.46
N HIS A 172 -6.16 -7.76 -5.44
CA HIS A 172 -5.99 -6.63 -6.36
C HIS A 172 -5.97 -7.03 -7.85
N ARG A 173 -5.89 -8.32 -8.12
CA ARG A 173 -5.97 -8.91 -9.46
C ARG A 173 -7.40 -9.23 -9.91
N ALA A 174 -8.43 -8.86 -9.14
CA ALA A 174 -9.83 -9.04 -9.51
C ALA A 174 -10.10 -8.43 -10.90
N ARG A 175 -10.76 -9.19 -11.77
CA ARG A 175 -11.07 -8.82 -13.17
C ARG A 175 -12.44 -9.34 -13.57
N ILE A 176 -13.01 -8.72 -14.60
CA ILE A 176 -14.12 -9.34 -15.34
C ILE A 176 -13.53 -10.48 -16.16
N GLY A 177 -14.00 -11.70 -15.89
CA GLY A 177 -13.66 -12.90 -16.66
C GLY A 177 -14.60 -13.15 -17.82
#